data_0856c3637bc78dba355cf88ca9878c21
#
_entry.id   0856c3637bc78dba355cf88ca9878c21
#
_cell.length_a   1.000
_cell.length_b   1.000
_cell.length_c   1.000
_cell.angle_alpha   90.00
_cell.angle_beta   90.00
_cell.angle_gamma   90.00
#
_symmetry.space_group_name_H-M   'P 1'
#
loop_
_entity.id
_entity.type
_entity.pdbx_description
1 polymer ?
#
loop_
_entity_poly.entity_id
_entity_poly.type
_entity_poly.pdbx_seq_one_letter_code
_entity_poly.pdbx_strand_id
1 'polypeptide(L)'
;MSVYIHGGLRSPIGVLNGQYKRMRPEMLGAQLIDELINRHSILQVDGLFCGNAVGTGGNIARLMGLYSHLPNTIPAVTVDMQCASGMMSVEMAYAHIASGMMDTVIAGGIESSSLQPLRTYADHDDRCGDYMVAQFAPKEISPLAMLEGAERTMIKHCVGVEELNPYIIRSHQCAQHAREQGILSPYILDIEIDRKRCIDESIRPSMNEKLLNRMKPLLGPNSITTAGNACLTHDGAAFVTLSSQEGPFRIVHAMPWAGEPLYSPEGALLSTKKILDVTGLSPTEIDVFEWNEAF
;
A
#
# COMPACT_ATOMS: atom_id res chain seq x y z
N MET A 1 13.62 -11.98 19.59
CA MET A 1 13.80 -13.10 18.65
C MET A 1 14.09 -12.55 17.26
N SER A 2 14.73 -13.33 16.38
CA SER A 2 14.77 -12.99 14.95
C SER A 2 13.39 -13.21 14.32
N VAL A 3 13.06 -12.38 13.34
CA VAL A 3 11.78 -12.47 12.61
C VAL A 3 12.06 -12.59 11.12
N TYR A 4 11.35 -13.47 10.46
CA TYR A 4 11.56 -13.78 9.05
C TYR A 4 10.26 -13.66 8.27
N ILE A 5 10.36 -13.20 7.01
CA ILE A 5 9.28 -13.27 6.03
C ILE A 5 9.43 -14.57 5.26
N HIS A 6 8.39 -15.40 5.26
CA HIS A 6 8.36 -16.70 4.58
C HIS A 6 7.84 -16.62 3.15
N GLY A 7 7.02 -15.63 2.86
CA GLY A 7 6.46 -15.41 1.54
C GLY A 7 5.41 -14.33 1.54
N GLY A 8 4.98 -13.97 0.36
CA GLY A 8 3.95 -12.96 0.15
C GLY A 8 3.15 -13.21 -1.11
N LEU A 9 1.94 -12.66 -1.11
CA LEU A 9 1.02 -12.73 -2.22
C LEU A 9 0.22 -11.44 -2.29
N ARG A 10 -0.06 -10.97 -3.51
CA ARG A 10 -0.96 -9.84 -3.75
C ARG A 10 -2.07 -10.18 -4.76
N SER A 11 -3.13 -9.44 -4.74
CA SER A 11 -4.10 -9.43 -5.84
C SER A 11 -3.52 -8.69 -7.05
N PRO A 12 -4.06 -8.87 -8.27
CA PRO A 12 -3.97 -7.85 -9.30
C PRO A 12 -4.44 -6.50 -8.76
N ILE A 13 -3.86 -5.40 -9.24
CA ILE A 13 -4.25 -4.04 -8.82
C ILE A 13 -5.36 -3.52 -9.74
N GLY A 14 -6.52 -3.26 -9.17
CA GLY A 14 -7.65 -2.64 -9.86
C GLY A 14 -7.62 -1.12 -9.77
N VAL A 15 -8.14 -0.42 -10.76
CA VAL A 15 -8.40 1.01 -10.68
C VAL A 15 -9.78 1.29 -10.08
N LEU A 16 -9.99 2.50 -9.59
CA LEU A 16 -11.29 2.95 -9.09
C LEU A 16 -12.42 2.64 -10.09
N ASN A 17 -13.46 1.95 -9.63
CA ASN A 17 -14.59 1.46 -10.43
C ASN A 17 -14.20 0.50 -11.58
N GLY A 18 -13.00 -0.09 -11.49
CA GLY A 18 -12.50 -1.09 -12.43
C GLY A 18 -13.00 -2.51 -12.15
N GLN A 19 -12.11 -3.48 -12.28
CA GLN A 19 -12.43 -4.91 -12.17
C GLN A 19 -13.02 -5.31 -10.82
N TYR A 20 -12.67 -4.61 -9.73
CA TYR A 20 -13.14 -4.92 -8.36
C TYR A 20 -14.38 -4.14 -7.91
N LYS A 21 -15.01 -3.34 -8.75
CA LYS A 21 -16.15 -2.47 -8.39
C LYS A 21 -17.34 -3.18 -7.73
N ARG A 22 -17.40 -4.52 -7.77
CA ARG A 22 -18.44 -5.35 -7.14
C ARG A 22 -17.84 -6.39 -6.18
N MET A 23 -16.52 -6.49 -6.10
CA MET A 23 -15.85 -7.44 -5.22
C MET A 23 -15.67 -6.80 -3.85
N ARG A 24 -16.38 -7.31 -2.86
CA ARG A 24 -16.20 -6.83 -1.48
C ARG A 24 -14.77 -7.11 -1.02
N PRO A 25 -14.10 -6.10 -0.39
CA PRO A 25 -12.70 -6.22 -0.03
C PRO A 25 -12.42 -7.40 0.91
N GLU A 26 -13.30 -7.65 1.89
CA GLU A 26 -13.12 -8.78 2.80
C GLU A 26 -13.14 -10.15 2.11
N MET A 27 -13.86 -10.27 0.99
CA MET A 27 -13.88 -11.51 0.19
C MET A 27 -12.59 -11.66 -0.63
N LEU A 28 -12.09 -10.55 -1.18
CA LEU A 28 -10.80 -10.53 -1.88
C LEU A 28 -9.66 -10.89 -0.93
N GLY A 29 -9.65 -10.27 0.26
CA GLY A 29 -8.64 -10.53 1.27
C GLY A 29 -8.66 -11.96 1.81
N ALA A 30 -9.85 -12.54 2.03
CA ALA A 30 -10.00 -13.92 2.45
C ALA A 30 -9.41 -14.91 1.42
N GLN A 31 -9.72 -14.73 0.13
CA GLN A 31 -9.15 -15.57 -0.94
C GLN A 31 -7.62 -15.48 -0.97
N LEU A 32 -7.08 -14.26 -0.78
CA LEU A 32 -5.64 -14.04 -0.77
C LEU A 32 -4.96 -14.73 0.42
N ILE A 33 -5.57 -14.65 1.61
CA ILE A 33 -5.09 -15.31 2.82
C ILE A 33 -5.09 -16.81 2.65
N ASP A 34 -6.17 -17.40 2.14
CA ASP A 34 -6.29 -18.84 1.92
C ASP A 34 -5.23 -19.34 0.95
N GLU A 35 -5.01 -18.63 -0.15
CA GLU A 35 -3.98 -19.01 -1.11
C GLU A 35 -2.56 -18.84 -0.56
N LEU A 36 -2.32 -17.80 0.24
CA LEU A 36 -1.02 -17.58 0.90
C LEU A 36 -0.71 -18.74 1.86
N ILE A 37 -1.68 -19.18 2.65
CA ILE A 37 -1.56 -20.31 3.56
C ILE A 37 -1.25 -21.60 2.78
N ASN A 38 -1.98 -21.86 1.70
CA ASN A 38 -1.81 -23.03 0.87
C ASN A 38 -0.42 -23.08 0.21
N ARG A 39 0.02 -21.99 -0.41
CA ARG A 39 1.32 -21.94 -1.11
C ARG A 39 2.52 -22.13 -0.20
N HIS A 40 2.45 -21.62 1.02
CA HIS A 40 3.57 -21.65 1.96
C HIS A 40 3.41 -22.73 3.03
N SER A 41 2.38 -23.59 2.91
CA SER A 41 2.10 -24.71 3.86
C SER A 41 2.10 -24.24 5.32
N ILE A 42 1.46 -23.09 5.58
CA ILE A 42 1.42 -22.50 6.91
C ILE A 42 0.44 -23.28 7.76
N LEU A 43 0.95 -23.98 8.78
CA LEU A 43 0.14 -24.87 9.61
C LEU A 43 -0.55 -24.16 10.77
N GLN A 44 0.02 -23.06 11.25
CA GLN A 44 -0.49 -22.31 12.38
C GLN A 44 -0.28 -20.82 12.17
N VAL A 45 -1.29 -20.02 12.52
CA VAL A 45 -1.26 -18.56 12.51
C VAL A 45 -1.78 -18.07 13.86
N ASP A 46 -1.06 -17.16 14.52
CA ASP A 46 -1.40 -16.61 15.83
C ASP A 46 -2.11 -15.26 15.73
N GLY A 47 -2.00 -14.59 14.59
CA GLY A 47 -2.62 -13.27 14.38
C GLY A 47 -2.76 -12.86 12.92
N LEU A 48 -3.73 -12.00 12.64
CA LEU A 48 -3.97 -11.37 11.34
C LEU A 48 -3.99 -9.86 11.51
N PHE A 49 -2.99 -9.15 10.98
CA PHE A 49 -2.89 -7.70 11.04
C PHE A 49 -3.06 -7.09 9.64
N CYS A 50 -3.92 -6.11 9.51
CA CYS A 50 -4.27 -5.57 8.21
C CYS A 50 -4.36 -4.05 8.23
N GLY A 51 -3.63 -3.42 7.31
CA GLY A 51 -3.79 -2.01 7.00
C GLY A 51 -5.03 -1.76 6.15
N ASN A 52 -5.82 -0.76 6.53
CA ASN A 52 -6.96 -0.27 5.76
C ASN A 52 -7.28 1.16 6.18
N ALA A 53 -7.32 2.11 5.25
CA ALA A 53 -7.45 3.53 5.53
C ALA A 53 -8.77 4.13 5.05
N VAL A 54 -9.23 3.77 3.86
CA VAL A 54 -10.48 4.32 3.28
C VAL A 54 -11.69 3.49 3.69
N GLY A 55 -11.49 2.23 3.75
CA GLY A 55 -12.28 1.09 4.15
C GLY A 55 -13.79 1.20 4.34
N THR A 56 -14.36 0.04 4.53
CA THR A 56 -15.79 -0.11 4.84
C THR A 56 -16.15 0.29 6.28
N GLY A 57 -15.13 0.60 7.12
CA GLY A 57 -15.28 0.77 8.56
C GLY A 57 -15.31 -0.57 9.32
N GLY A 58 -15.19 -0.50 10.64
CA GLY A 58 -15.07 -1.68 11.47
C GLY A 58 -13.73 -2.39 11.38
N ASN A 59 -13.67 -3.63 11.84
CA ASN A 59 -12.47 -4.45 11.79
C ASN A 59 -12.49 -5.38 10.58
N ILE A 60 -12.05 -4.87 9.42
CA ILE A 60 -12.01 -5.64 8.18
C ILE A 60 -11.06 -6.85 8.28
N ALA A 61 -9.96 -6.75 9.03
CA ALA A 61 -9.07 -7.88 9.28
C ALA A 61 -9.82 -9.05 9.91
N ARG A 62 -10.65 -8.76 10.93
CA ARG A 62 -11.46 -9.79 11.57
C ARG A 62 -12.48 -10.39 10.61
N LEU A 63 -13.11 -9.56 9.81
CA LEU A 63 -14.11 -10.02 8.83
C LEU A 63 -13.47 -10.90 7.75
N MET A 64 -12.28 -10.54 7.23
CA MET A 64 -11.52 -11.39 6.32
C MET A 64 -11.16 -12.73 6.94
N GLY A 65 -10.65 -12.73 8.19
CA GLY A 65 -10.31 -13.94 8.91
C GLY A 65 -11.49 -14.89 9.08
N LEU A 66 -12.70 -14.35 9.29
CA LEU A 66 -13.94 -15.14 9.40
C LEU A 66 -14.45 -15.68 8.06
N TYR A 67 -14.10 -15.05 6.95
CA TYR A 67 -14.41 -15.53 5.59
C TYR A 67 -13.35 -16.47 5.03
N SER A 68 -12.14 -16.50 5.60
CA SER A 68 -11.05 -17.38 5.21
C SER A 68 -11.14 -18.75 5.91
N HIS A 69 -10.22 -19.64 5.58
CA HIS A 69 -10.07 -20.93 6.27
C HIS A 69 -9.28 -20.84 7.59
N LEU A 70 -8.93 -19.64 8.05
CA LEU A 70 -8.32 -19.44 9.35
C LEU A 70 -9.27 -19.84 10.48
N PRO A 71 -8.76 -20.43 11.58
CA PRO A 71 -9.58 -20.70 12.77
C PRO A 71 -10.24 -19.42 13.30
N ASN A 72 -11.53 -19.52 13.65
CA ASN A 72 -12.29 -18.38 14.19
C ASN A 72 -11.74 -17.80 15.50
N THR A 73 -10.79 -18.49 16.14
CA THR A 73 -10.15 -18.06 17.39
C THR A 73 -8.96 -17.13 17.18
N ILE A 74 -8.49 -16.94 15.93
CA ILE A 74 -7.34 -16.09 15.65
C ILE A 74 -7.71 -14.60 15.86
N PRO A 75 -6.95 -13.87 16.68
CA PRO A 75 -7.14 -12.44 16.84
C PRO A 75 -6.77 -11.70 15.54
N ALA A 76 -7.55 -10.67 15.22
CA ALA A 76 -7.30 -9.86 14.04
C ALA A 76 -7.45 -8.38 14.35
N VAL A 77 -6.57 -7.56 13.78
CA VAL A 77 -6.51 -6.10 14.01
C VAL A 77 -6.45 -5.38 12.68
N THR A 78 -7.27 -4.34 12.56
CA THR A 78 -7.18 -3.36 11.45
C THR A 78 -6.49 -2.11 11.95
N VAL A 79 -5.50 -1.63 11.19
CA VAL A 79 -4.74 -0.41 11.50
C VAL A 79 -4.89 0.61 10.39
N ASP A 80 -4.95 1.89 10.76
CA ASP A 80 -4.92 3.02 9.84
C ASP A 80 -3.71 3.91 10.14
N MET A 81 -2.83 4.01 9.17
CA MET A 81 -1.72 4.95 9.08
C MET A 81 -1.65 5.48 7.63
N GLN A 82 -2.82 5.73 7.04
CA GLN A 82 -2.99 6.12 5.64
C GLN A 82 -2.22 5.16 4.70
N CYS A 83 -1.46 5.67 3.72
CA CYS A 83 -0.71 4.86 2.76
C CYS A 83 0.32 3.91 3.42
N ALA A 84 0.75 4.17 4.66
CA ALA A 84 1.68 3.33 5.41
C ALA A 84 1.00 2.20 6.20
N SER A 85 -0.33 2.09 6.19
CA SER A 85 -1.09 1.13 7.02
C SER A 85 -0.65 -0.32 6.82
N GLY A 86 -0.38 -0.73 5.57
CA GLY A 86 0.11 -2.08 5.27
C GLY A 86 1.47 -2.35 5.89
N MET A 87 2.42 -1.42 5.77
CA MET A 87 3.75 -1.55 6.39
C MET A 87 3.67 -1.48 7.92
N MET A 88 2.77 -0.65 8.48
CA MET A 88 2.51 -0.60 9.92
C MET A 88 2.00 -1.95 10.46
N SER A 89 1.16 -2.65 9.70
CA SER A 89 0.72 -3.99 10.08
C SER A 89 1.87 -5.00 10.13
N VAL A 90 2.82 -4.89 9.19
CA VAL A 90 4.05 -5.72 9.15
C VAL A 90 4.97 -5.38 10.35
N GLU A 91 5.12 -4.10 10.67
CA GLU A 91 5.91 -3.65 11.83
C GLU A 91 5.31 -4.14 13.14
N MET A 92 3.98 -4.06 13.31
CA MET A 92 3.28 -4.62 14.47
C MET A 92 3.50 -6.14 14.57
N ALA A 93 3.40 -6.89 13.47
CA ALA A 93 3.67 -8.31 13.43
C ALA A 93 5.12 -8.62 13.85
N TYR A 94 6.08 -7.87 13.30
CA TYR A 94 7.48 -7.95 13.71
C TYR A 94 7.64 -7.74 15.22
N ALA A 95 7.04 -6.71 15.79
CA ALA A 95 7.15 -6.42 17.22
C ALA A 95 6.55 -7.53 18.10
N HIS A 96 5.39 -8.09 17.71
CA HIS A 96 4.74 -9.18 18.45
C HIS A 96 5.57 -10.47 18.41
N ILE A 97 6.16 -10.79 17.26
CA ILE A 97 7.02 -11.97 17.12
C ILE A 97 8.35 -11.75 17.84
N ALA A 98 8.98 -10.60 17.65
CA ALA A 98 10.27 -10.27 18.30
C ALA A 98 10.18 -10.31 19.83
N SER A 99 9.04 -9.90 20.41
CA SER A 99 8.76 -9.94 21.85
C SER A 99 8.37 -11.34 22.39
N GLY A 100 8.11 -12.31 21.49
CA GLY A 100 7.67 -13.64 21.87
C GLY A 100 6.18 -13.74 22.24
N MET A 101 5.38 -12.74 21.88
CA MET A 101 3.91 -12.77 22.09
C MET A 101 3.20 -13.67 21.07
N MET A 102 3.77 -13.78 19.87
CA MET A 102 3.26 -14.59 18.75
C MET A 102 4.43 -15.25 18.04
N ASP A 103 4.20 -16.37 17.38
CA ASP A 103 5.18 -17.08 16.58
C ASP A 103 5.02 -16.86 15.08
N THR A 104 3.77 -16.83 14.59
CA THR A 104 3.47 -16.65 13.16
C THR A 104 2.29 -15.72 12.97
N VAL A 105 2.47 -14.68 12.14
CA VAL A 105 1.48 -13.65 11.87
C VAL A 105 1.35 -13.44 10.36
N ILE A 106 0.13 -13.31 9.87
CA ILE A 106 -0.15 -12.79 8.53
C ILE A 106 -0.37 -11.29 8.66
N ALA A 107 0.41 -10.51 7.91
CA ALA A 107 0.35 -9.04 7.93
C ALA A 107 0.36 -8.46 6.52
N GLY A 108 -0.27 -7.32 6.35
CA GLY A 108 -0.37 -6.66 5.04
C GLY A 108 -1.44 -5.61 5.00
N GLY A 109 -2.09 -5.46 3.86
CA GLY A 109 -3.18 -4.48 3.72
C GLY A 109 -4.13 -4.81 2.59
N ILE A 110 -5.29 -4.20 2.69
CA ILE A 110 -6.33 -4.23 1.66
C ILE A 110 -6.99 -2.87 1.56
N GLU A 111 -7.31 -2.47 0.33
CA GLU A 111 -8.12 -1.27 0.12
C GLU A 111 -9.12 -1.48 -1.01
N SER A 112 -10.30 -0.90 -0.83
CA SER A 112 -11.31 -0.77 -1.87
C SER A 112 -11.85 0.65 -1.90
N SER A 113 -11.28 1.45 -2.78
CA SER A 113 -11.78 2.78 -3.06
C SER A 113 -13.10 2.73 -3.84
N SER A 114 -13.30 1.67 -4.63
CA SER A 114 -14.54 1.47 -5.41
C SER A 114 -15.77 1.20 -4.54
N LEU A 115 -15.59 0.56 -3.39
CA LEU A 115 -16.67 0.22 -2.45
C LEU A 115 -16.57 1.01 -1.13
N GLN A 116 -15.89 2.12 -1.16
CA GLN A 116 -15.78 3.05 -0.04
C GLN A 116 -17.16 3.56 0.36
N PRO A 117 -17.55 3.50 1.64
CA PRO A 117 -18.84 3.99 2.09
C PRO A 117 -18.90 5.51 2.10
N LEU A 118 -20.05 6.07 1.79
CA LEU A 118 -20.37 7.45 2.12
C LEU A 118 -20.64 7.53 3.62
N ARG A 119 -20.03 8.48 4.32
CA ARG A 119 -20.19 8.73 5.75
C ARG A 119 -20.78 10.10 5.97
N THR A 120 -21.54 10.27 7.05
CA THR A 120 -22.16 11.54 7.42
C THR A 120 -21.69 11.93 8.81
N TYR A 121 -21.27 13.19 8.99
CA TYR A 121 -21.00 13.74 10.32
C TYR A 121 -22.30 13.85 11.11
N ALA A 122 -22.20 13.76 12.41
CA ALA A 122 -23.35 13.97 13.30
C ALA A 122 -23.86 15.43 13.18
N ASP A 123 -25.17 15.63 13.39
CA ASP A 123 -25.82 16.94 13.21
C ASP A 123 -25.21 18.06 14.06
N HIS A 124 -24.57 17.72 15.19
CA HIS A 124 -23.90 18.64 16.11
C HIS A 124 -22.41 18.78 15.89
N ASP A 125 -21.86 18.16 14.83
CA ASP A 125 -20.44 18.29 14.46
C ASP A 125 -20.24 19.53 13.56
N ASP A 126 -19.29 20.37 13.90
CA ASP A 126 -18.96 21.58 13.12
C ASP A 126 -18.64 21.31 11.65
N ARG A 127 -18.19 20.09 11.32
CA ARG A 127 -17.82 19.68 9.98
C ARG A 127 -19.01 19.44 9.08
N CYS A 128 -20.16 19.16 9.56
CA CYS A 128 -21.46 18.85 8.92
C CYS A 128 -21.42 18.26 7.50
N GLY A 129 -22.45 17.53 7.11
CA GLY A 129 -22.59 16.95 5.76
C GLY A 129 -21.88 15.62 5.56
N ASP A 130 -21.87 15.18 4.30
CA ASP A 130 -21.34 13.89 3.90
C ASP A 130 -19.85 13.97 3.53
N TYR A 131 -19.12 12.88 3.76
CA TYR A 131 -17.73 12.75 3.34
C TYR A 131 -17.41 11.32 2.91
N MET A 132 -16.51 11.18 1.95
CA MET A 132 -15.92 9.90 1.54
C MET A 132 -14.54 9.72 2.15
N VAL A 133 -13.70 10.74 2.13
CA VAL A 133 -12.36 10.73 2.69
C VAL A 133 -12.40 11.41 4.05
N ALA A 134 -11.97 10.70 5.10
CA ALA A 134 -11.87 11.28 6.44
C ALA A 134 -10.83 12.42 6.45
N GLN A 135 -11.09 13.44 7.25
CA GLN A 135 -10.09 14.48 7.48
C GLN A 135 -8.86 13.88 8.17
N PHE A 136 -7.71 14.00 7.54
CA PHE A 136 -6.42 13.48 8.05
C PHE A 136 -5.40 14.59 8.37
N ALA A 137 -5.80 15.86 8.22
CA ALA A 137 -5.01 17.03 8.58
C ALA A 137 -5.89 18.08 9.25
N PRO A 138 -5.35 18.96 10.11
CA PRO A 138 -6.07 20.12 10.64
C PRO A 138 -6.63 21.00 9.52
N LYS A 139 -7.68 21.82 9.84
CA LYS A 139 -8.33 22.71 8.84
C LYS A 139 -7.38 23.72 8.18
N GLU A 140 -6.31 24.06 8.88
CA GLU A 140 -5.28 24.99 8.40
C GLU A 140 -4.41 24.37 7.30
N ILE A 141 -4.43 23.05 7.15
CA ILE A 141 -3.76 22.32 6.10
C ILE A 141 -4.79 22.01 5.01
N SER A 142 -4.42 22.30 3.77
CA SER A 142 -5.27 22.09 2.60
C SER A 142 -5.78 20.64 2.51
N PRO A 143 -7.04 20.40 2.07
CA PRO A 143 -7.52 19.06 1.75
C PRO A 143 -6.75 18.43 0.57
N LEU A 144 -5.97 19.21 -0.18
CA LEU A 144 -5.06 18.74 -1.23
C LEU A 144 -3.63 18.54 -0.71
N ALA A 145 -3.46 18.40 0.62
CA ALA A 145 -2.15 18.39 1.29
C ALA A 145 -1.15 17.41 0.66
N MET A 146 -1.61 16.25 0.18
CA MET A 146 -0.71 15.27 -0.47
C MET A 146 -0.18 15.78 -1.81
N LEU A 147 -1.04 16.32 -2.68
CA LEU A 147 -0.64 16.90 -3.97
C LEU A 147 0.25 18.13 -3.77
N GLU A 148 -0.15 19.03 -2.87
CA GLU A 148 0.61 20.23 -2.55
C GLU A 148 1.94 19.92 -1.87
N GLY A 149 1.97 18.87 -1.03
CA GLY A 149 3.18 18.39 -0.39
C GLY A 149 4.19 17.83 -1.41
N ALA A 150 3.69 17.08 -2.40
CA ALA A 150 4.50 16.61 -3.52
C ALA A 150 5.08 17.78 -4.34
N GLU A 151 4.23 18.75 -4.68
CA GLU A 151 4.66 19.98 -5.40
C GLU A 151 5.75 20.74 -4.63
N ARG A 152 5.54 20.99 -3.33
CA ARG A 152 6.52 21.66 -2.48
C ARG A 152 7.83 20.86 -2.37
N THR A 153 7.75 19.55 -2.30
CA THR A 153 8.93 18.68 -2.25
C THR A 153 9.73 18.75 -3.55
N MET A 154 9.06 18.68 -4.70
CA MET A 154 9.70 18.84 -6.00
C MET A 154 10.38 20.20 -6.16
N ILE A 155 9.70 21.29 -5.78
CA ILE A 155 10.25 22.66 -5.82
C ILE A 155 11.47 22.75 -4.88
N LYS A 156 11.36 22.25 -3.64
CA LYS A 156 12.45 22.27 -2.65
C LYS A 156 13.72 21.59 -3.14
N HIS A 157 13.56 20.48 -3.86
CA HIS A 157 14.68 19.72 -4.41
C HIS A 157 15.03 20.05 -5.85
N CYS A 158 14.43 21.10 -6.42
CA CYS A 158 14.64 21.56 -7.79
C CYS A 158 14.36 20.48 -8.85
N VAL A 159 13.38 19.59 -8.60
CA VAL A 159 12.99 18.52 -9.52
C VAL A 159 11.89 19.01 -10.45
N GLY A 160 12.10 18.94 -11.75
CA GLY A 160 11.15 19.31 -12.78
C GLY A 160 10.56 18.11 -13.54
N VAL A 161 9.58 18.38 -14.40
CA VAL A 161 8.93 17.34 -15.24
C VAL A 161 9.91 16.61 -16.15
N GLU A 162 10.98 17.30 -16.61
CA GLU A 162 12.00 16.72 -17.48
C GLU A 162 12.80 15.62 -16.77
N GLU A 163 12.97 15.74 -15.46
CA GLU A 163 13.62 14.73 -14.64
C GLU A 163 12.68 13.61 -14.26
N LEU A 164 11.39 13.89 -14.04
CA LEU A 164 10.38 12.90 -13.64
C LEU A 164 9.93 12.01 -14.80
N ASN A 165 9.73 12.57 -15.99
CA ASN A 165 9.16 11.86 -17.13
C ASN A 165 9.89 10.55 -17.48
N PRO A 166 11.24 10.49 -17.49
CA PRO A 166 11.96 9.24 -17.73
C PRO A 166 11.64 8.13 -16.72
N TYR A 167 11.49 8.49 -15.43
CA TYR A 167 11.14 7.52 -14.38
C TYR A 167 9.71 6.99 -14.56
N ILE A 168 8.76 7.84 -14.87
CA ILE A 168 7.36 7.46 -15.13
C ILE A 168 7.28 6.49 -16.30
N ILE A 169 7.93 6.83 -17.41
CA ILE A 169 7.95 5.99 -18.62
C ILE A 169 8.58 4.63 -18.31
N ARG A 170 9.74 4.64 -17.64
CA ARG A 170 10.44 3.43 -17.22
C ARG A 170 9.60 2.55 -16.31
N SER A 171 8.90 3.13 -15.32
CA SER A 171 8.01 2.39 -14.40
C SER A 171 6.96 1.59 -15.18
N HIS A 172 6.26 2.23 -16.11
CA HIS A 172 5.28 1.53 -16.95
C HIS A 172 5.91 0.47 -17.86
N GLN A 173 7.08 0.74 -18.44
CA GLN A 173 7.80 -0.21 -19.30
C GLN A 173 8.26 -1.44 -18.51
N CYS A 174 8.84 -1.24 -17.32
CA CYS A 174 9.27 -2.34 -16.45
C CYS A 174 8.09 -3.20 -16.00
N ALA A 175 6.98 -2.58 -15.58
CA ALA A 175 5.78 -3.30 -15.18
C ALA A 175 5.16 -4.09 -16.35
N GLN A 176 5.12 -3.50 -17.55
CA GLN A 176 4.67 -4.18 -18.75
C GLN A 176 5.56 -5.39 -19.10
N HIS A 177 6.87 -5.18 -19.09
CA HIS A 177 7.83 -6.25 -19.35
C HIS A 177 7.69 -7.39 -18.34
N ALA A 178 7.63 -7.08 -17.04
CA ALA A 178 7.44 -8.07 -16.00
C ALA A 178 6.14 -8.88 -16.17
N ARG A 179 5.07 -8.23 -16.61
CA ARG A 179 3.79 -8.88 -16.92
C ARG A 179 3.90 -9.81 -18.12
N GLU A 180 4.52 -9.35 -19.22
CA GLU A 180 4.69 -10.14 -20.46
C GLU A 180 5.58 -11.37 -20.24
N GLN A 181 6.62 -11.24 -19.43
CA GLN A 181 7.52 -12.32 -19.08
C GLN A 181 7.01 -13.21 -17.94
N GLY A 182 5.86 -12.88 -17.33
CA GLY A 182 5.30 -13.62 -16.20
C GLY A 182 6.14 -13.59 -14.91
N ILE A 183 7.08 -12.64 -14.79
CA ILE A 183 8.03 -12.55 -13.66
C ILE A 183 7.27 -12.43 -12.32
N LEU A 184 6.19 -11.67 -12.28
CA LEU A 184 5.41 -11.45 -11.07
C LEU A 184 4.28 -12.47 -10.87
N SER A 185 4.03 -13.36 -11.85
CA SER A 185 2.94 -14.33 -11.78
C SER A 185 2.95 -15.23 -10.52
N PRO A 186 4.13 -15.67 -10.01
CA PRO A 186 4.17 -16.45 -8.77
C PRO A 186 3.69 -15.68 -7.53
N TYR A 187 3.70 -14.36 -7.56
CA TYR A 187 3.37 -13.48 -6.43
C TYR A 187 1.99 -12.82 -6.57
N ILE A 188 1.28 -13.11 -7.66
CA ILE A 188 -0.05 -12.55 -7.93
C ILE A 188 -1.08 -13.66 -7.85
N LEU A 189 -2.15 -13.41 -7.10
CA LEU A 189 -3.31 -14.29 -7.03
C LEU A 189 -4.02 -14.34 -8.38
N ASP A 190 -4.26 -15.54 -8.89
CA ASP A 190 -5.07 -15.72 -10.11
C ASP A 190 -6.54 -15.63 -9.75
N ILE A 191 -7.20 -14.57 -10.18
CA ILE A 191 -8.61 -14.28 -9.86
C ILE A 191 -9.37 -14.08 -11.17
N GLU A 192 -10.55 -14.67 -11.24
CA GLU A 192 -11.53 -14.40 -12.27
C GLU A 192 -12.80 -13.75 -11.69
N ILE A 193 -13.28 -12.69 -12.34
CA ILE A 193 -14.54 -12.04 -12.05
C ILE A 193 -15.34 -11.98 -13.34
N ASP A 194 -16.58 -12.43 -13.30
CA ASP A 194 -17.47 -12.49 -14.48
C ASP A 194 -16.81 -13.21 -15.68
N ARG A 195 -16.07 -14.30 -15.44
CA ARG A 195 -15.32 -15.09 -16.42
C ARG A 195 -14.19 -14.32 -17.11
N LYS A 196 -13.70 -13.25 -16.49
CA LYS A 196 -12.54 -12.50 -16.96
C LYS A 196 -11.43 -12.56 -15.92
N ARG A 197 -10.24 -12.93 -16.36
CA ARG A 197 -9.05 -12.90 -15.52
C ARG A 197 -8.71 -11.46 -15.14
N CYS A 198 -8.51 -11.22 -13.85
CA CYS A 198 -8.09 -9.93 -13.36
C CYS A 198 -6.61 -9.69 -13.68
N ILE A 199 -6.28 -8.43 -13.96
CA ILE A 199 -4.91 -7.99 -14.30
C ILE A 199 -4.59 -6.69 -13.57
N ASP A 200 -3.32 -6.29 -13.56
CA ASP A 200 -2.94 -4.94 -13.12
C ASP A 200 -3.43 -3.91 -14.13
N GLU A 201 -4.50 -3.17 -13.78
CA GLU A 201 -5.22 -2.28 -14.72
C GLU A 201 -4.49 -0.94 -14.95
N SER A 202 -3.60 -0.53 -14.05
CA SER A 202 -2.93 0.78 -14.12
C SER A 202 -1.69 0.82 -15.02
N ILE A 203 -1.23 -0.33 -15.52
CA ILE A 203 -0.09 -0.38 -16.44
C ILE A 203 -0.48 0.20 -17.79
N ARG A 204 0.27 1.22 -18.26
CA ARG A 204 0.04 1.92 -19.52
C ARG A 204 1.21 1.71 -20.50
N PRO A 205 1.14 0.68 -21.37
CA PRO A 205 2.25 0.34 -22.28
C PRO A 205 2.62 1.45 -23.27
N SER A 206 1.66 2.33 -23.59
CA SER A 206 1.84 3.45 -24.51
C SER A 206 2.36 4.73 -23.86
N MET A 207 2.73 4.68 -22.57
CA MET A 207 3.24 5.85 -21.87
C MET A 207 4.52 6.37 -22.55
N ASN A 208 4.53 7.65 -22.87
CA ASN A 208 5.65 8.30 -23.53
C ASN A 208 5.67 9.80 -23.19
N GLU A 209 6.76 10.45 -23.50
CA GLU A 209 6.98 11.88 -23.20
C GLU A 209 5.93 12.81 -23.83
N LYS A 210 5.54 12.53 -25.09
CA LYS A 210 4.51 13.32 -25.78
C LYS A 210 3.16 13.25 -25.05
N LEU A 211 2.82 12.11 -24.46
CA LEU A 211 1.60 11.95 -23.68
C LEU A 211 1.71 12.70 -22.35
N LEU A 212 2.82 12.56 -21.64
CA LEU A 212 3.07 13.24 -20.35
C LEU A 212 3.03 14.77 -20.51
N ASN A 213 3.68 15.31 -21.54
CA ASN A 213 3.72 16.75 -21.81
C ASN A 213 2.35 17.37 -22.21
N ARG A 214 1.36 16.53 -22.49
CA ARG A 214 -0.02 16.97 -22.78
C ARG A 214 -0.94 16.92 -21.57
N MET A 215 -0.48 16.34 -20.47
CA MET A 215 -1.29 16.23 -19.25
C MET A 215 -1.41 17.61 -18.58
N LYS A 216 -2.64 17.90 -18.12
CA LYS A 216 -2.90 19.17 -17.45
C LYS A 216 -2.34 19.15 -16.03
N PRO A 217 -1.71 20.24 -15.59
CA PRO A 217 -1.35 20.45 -14.20
C PRO A 217 -2.58 20.37 -13.26
N LEU A 218 -2.41 19.76 -12.08
CA LEU A 218 -3.50 19.54 -11.12
C LEU A 218 -3.70 20.70 -10.15
N LEU A 219 -2.66 21.45 -9.83
CA LEU A 219 -2.68 22.53 -8.81
C LEU A 219 -2.61 23.95 -9.43
N GLY A 220 -2.86 24.08 -10.71
CA GLY A 220 -2.83 25.35 -11.44
C GLY A 220 -1.80 25.36 -12.57
N PRO A 221 -1.79 26.41 -13.40
CA PRO A 221 -1.09 26.42 -14.69
C PRO A 221 0.42 26.13 -14.65
N ASN A 222 1.06 26.43 -13.53
CA ASN A 222 2.51 26.28 -13.35
C ASN A 222 2.89 25.07 -12.47
N SER A 223 1.93 24.22 -12.11
CA SER A 223 2.19 23.06 -11.27
C SER A 223 2.95 21.98 -12.04
N ILE A 224 3.92 21.39 -11.37
CA ILE A 224 4.68 20.22 -11.82
C ILE A 224 3.81 18.96 -11.71
N THR A 225 2.88 18.94 -10.73
CA THR A 225 2.04 17.78 -10.43
C THR A 225 0.96 17.61 -11.49
N THR A 226 0.92 16.44 -12.11
CA THR A 226 -0.05 16.04 -13.15
C THR A 226 -0.63 14.65 -12.86
N ALA A 227 -1.63 14.23 -13.59
CA ALA A 227 -2.14 12.85 -13.54
C ALA A 227 -1.13 11.80 -14.05
N GLY A 228 0.01 12.23 -14.59
CA GLY A 228 1.09 11.34 -15.02
C GLY A 228 2.07 10.99 -13.91
N ASN A 229 2.30 11.92 -12.98
CA ASN A 229 3.24 11.77 -11.88
C ASN A 229 2.58 11.70 -10.48
N ALA A 230 1.27 11.56 -10.43
CA ALA A 230 0.51 11.25 -9.22
C ALA A 230 -0.08 9.84 -9.32
N CYS A 231 -0.09 9.09 -8.22
CA CYS A 231 -0.69 7.77 -8.22
C CYS A 231 -2.20 7.85 -8.46
N LEU A 232 -2.76 6.80 -9.06
CA LEU A 232 -4.19 6.63 -9.20
C LEU A 232 -4.79 6.10 -7.89
N THR A 233 -6.11 6.20 -7.76
CA THR A 233 -6.86 5.53 -6.71
C THR A 233 -7.10 4.08 -7.13
N HIS A 234 -6.80 3.14 -6.24
CA HIS A 234 -6.75 1.71 -6.54
C HIS A 234 -7.60 0.87 -5.59
N ASP A 235 -7.88 -0.35 -6.04
CA ASP A 235 -8.40 -1.46 -5.25
C ASP A 235 -7.38 -2.60 -5.28
N GLY A 236 -7.16 -3.27 -4.15
CA GLY A 236 -6.25 -4.40 -4.09
C GLY A 236 -5.90 -4.83 -2.68
N ALA A 237 -5.18 -5.95 -2.60
CA ALA A 237 -4.71 -6.52 -1.34
C ALA A 237 -3.31 -7.12 -1.51
N ALA A 238 -2.50 -7.05 -0.45
CA ALA A 238 -1.21 -7.72 -0.37
C ALA A 238 -0.94 -8.15 1.07
N PHE A 239 -0.52 -9.39 1.26
CA PHE A 239 -0.16 -9.95 2.56
C PHE A 239 1.14 -10.73 2.49
N VAL A 240 1.86 -10.74 3.60
CA VAL A 240 3.06 -11.54 3.84
C VAL A 240 2.87 -12.36 5.11
N THR A 241 3.59 -13.47 5.21
CA THR A 241 3.67 -14.26 6.43
C THR A 241 4.98 -14.00 7.12
N LEU A 242 4.92 -13.64 8.38
CA LEU A 242 6.06 -13.46 9.27
C LEU A 242 6.09 -14.57 10.31
N SER A 243 7.29 -15.04 10.66
CA SER A 243 7.46 -16.03 11.72
C SER A 243 8.78 -15.88 12.47
N SER A 244 8.83 -16.44 13.69
CA SER A 244 10.06 -16.64 14.46
C SER A 244 10.95 -17.76 13.89
N GLN A 245 10.39 -18.65 13.08
CA GLN A 245 11.12 -19.71 12.39
C GLN A 245 11.98 -19.11 11.27
N GLU A 246 13.14 -19.71 11.02
CA GLU A 246 14.03 -19.28 9.95
C GLU A 246 13.36 -19.37 8.58
N GLY A 247 13.49 -18.33 7.78
CA GLY A 247 12.90 -18.17 6.48
C GLY A 247 13.81 -17.43 5.50
N PRO A 248 13.39 -17.26 4.24
CA PRO A 248 14.25 -16.71 3.18
C PRO A 248 14.69 -15.26 3.43
N PHE A 249 13.90 -14.45 4.16
CA PHE A 249 14.21 -13.04 4.39
C PHE A 249 14.10 -12.69 5.87
N ARG A 250 15.21 -12.32 6.49
CA ARG A 250 15.22 -11.83 7.87
C ARG A 250 14.91 -10.33 7.91
N ILE A 251 13.99 -9.92 8.76
CA ILE A 251 13.77 -8.51 9.06
C ILE A 251 14.88 -8.03 9.98
N VAL A 252 15.69 -7.08 9.53
CA VAL A 252 16.76 -6.49 10.32
C VAL A 252 16.20 -5.51 11.33
N HIS A 253 15.32 -4.63 10.86
CA HIS A 253 14.68 -3.61 11.70
C HIS A 253 13.39 -3.12 11.05
N ALA A 254 12.45 -2.64 11.86
CA ALA A 254 11.23 -1.98 11.43
C ALA A 254 10.92 -0.84 12.40
N MET A 255 10.49 0.31 11.89
CA MET A 255 10.13 1.46 12.70
C MET A 255 9.18 2.39 11.96
N PRO A 256 8.18 2.98 12.67
CA PRO A 256 7.35 4.03 12.09
C PRO A 256 8.13 5.35 12.01
N TRP A 257 7.73 6.21 11.09
CA TRP A 257 8.29 7.54 10.93
C TRP A 257 7.18 8.55 10.64
N ALA A 258 7.30 9.74 11.21
CA ALA A 258 6.46 10.90 10.87
C ALA A 258 7.37 12.09 10.56
N GLY A 259 7.08 12.78 9.47
CA GLY A 259 7.81 13.95 9.02
C GLY A 259 6.94 15.21 9.02
N GLU A 260 7.46 16.26 8.37
CA GLU A 260 6.76 17.53 8.18
C GLU A 260 5.57 17.34 7.21
N PRO A 261 4.32 17.58 7.63
CA PRO A 261 3.14 17.34 6.80
C PRO A 261 3.13 18.11 5.48
N LEU A 262 3.75 19.28 5.45
CA LEU A 262 3.81 20.13 4.25
C LEU A 262 4.72 19.58 3.15
N TYR A 263 5.56 18.58 3.47
CA TYR A 263 6.51 17.92 2.56
C TYR A 263 6.36 16.41 2.62
N SER A 264 5.13 15.93 2.58
CA SER A 264 4.81 14.51 2.83
C SER A 264 5.67 13.48 2.07
N PRO A 265 6.05 13.65 0.78
CA PRO A 265 6.92 12.67 0.08
C PRO A 265 8.35 12.60 0.63
N GLU A 266 8.86 13.64 1.29
CA GLU A 266 10.17 13.58 1.96
C GLU A 266 10.25 12.50 3.04
N GLY A 267 9.10 12.08 3.58
CA GLY A 267 9.03 11.05 4.58
C GLY A 267 9.75 9.77 4.18
N ALA A 268 9.66 9.36 2.91
CA ALA A 268 10.36 8.18 2.41
C ALA A 268 11.89 8.31 2.51
N LEU A 269 12.44 9.46 2.12
CA LEU A 269 13.88 9.72 2.23
C LEU A 269 14.35 9.83 3.69
N LEU A 270 13.59 10.54 4.52
CA LEU A 270 13.97 10.79 5.91
C LEU A 270 13.88 9.52 6.77
N SER A 271 12.84 8.70 6.56
CA SER A 271 12.72 7.41 7.23
C SER A 271 13.83 6.44 6.81
N THR A 272 14.22 6.45 5.52
CA THR A 272 15.35 5.66 5.03
C THR A 272 16.66 6.08 5.71
N LYS A 273 16.95 7.37 5.79
CA LYS A 273 18.14 7.86 6.51
C LYS A 273 18.12 7.42 7.97
N LYS A 274 16.96 7.54 8.62
CA LYS A 274 16.83 7.17 10.02
C LYS A 274 17.03 5.67 10.27
N ILE A 275 16.49 4.81 9.41
CA ILE A 275 16.66 3.36 9.58
C ILE A 275 18.10 2.92 9.30
N LEU A 276 18.79 3.53 8.36
CA LEU A 276 20.22 3.30 8.10
C LEU A 276 21.06 3.72 9.31
N ASP A 277 20.79 4.89 9.91
CA ASP A 277 21.47 5.36 11.12
C ASP A 277 21.29 4.38 12.29
N VAL A 278 20.06 3.89 12.51
CA VAL A 278 19.75 2.96 13.62
C VAL A 278 20.39 1.59 13.41
N THR A 279 20.44 1.12 12.17
CA THR A 279 21.01 -0.20 11.83
C THR A 279 22.53 -0.16 11.64
N GLY A 280 23.12 1.02 11.48
CA GLY A 280 24.54 1.19 11.19
C GLY A 280 24.92 0.81 9.76
N LEU A 281 23.94 0.61 8.88
CA LEU A 281 24.18 0.25 7.47
C LEU A 281 24.43 1.50 6.62
N SER A 282 25.38 1.40 5.69
CA SER A 282 25.59 2.44 4.69
C SER A 282 24.66 2.23 3.49
N PRO A 283 24.30 3.29 2.74
CA PRO A 283 23.49 3.16 1.51
C PRO A 283 24.12 2.24 0.46
N THR A 284 25.45 2.08 0.47
CA THR A 284 26.19 1.24 -0.49
C THR A 284 26.12 -0.25 -0.15
N GLU A 285 25.62 -0.60 1.02
CA GLU A 285 25.37 -1.99 1.46
C GLU A 285 23.94 -2.45 1.14
N ILE A 286 23.13 -1.57 0.56
CA ILE A 286 21.73 -1.86 0.19
C ILE A 286 21.66 -2.13 -1.31
N ASP A 287 21.28 -3.34 -1.68
CA ASP A 287 21.15 -3.74 -3.09
C ASP A 287 19.91 -3.16 -3.76
N VAL A 288 18.79 -3.02 -3.04
CA VAL A 288 17.51 -2.54 -3.56
C VAL A 288 16.80 -1.65 -2.54
N PHE A 289 16.34 -0.50 -3.00
CA PHE A 289 15.43 0.37 -2.27
C PHE A 289 14.04 0.30 -2.89
N GLU A 290 13.03 -0.05 -2.09
CA GLU A 290 11.63 0.01 -2.46
C GLU A 290 10.95 1.14 -1.68
N TRP A 291 10.55 2.18 -2.37
CA TRP A 291 9.80 3.29 -1.81
C TRP A 291 8.38 3.33 -2.39
N ASN A 292 7.43 3.79 -1.58
CA ASN A 292 6.09 4.04 -2.09
C ASN A 292 6.12 5.28 -3.01
N GLU A 293 5.94 5.04 -4.29
CA GLU A 293 5.97 6.09 -5.33
C GLU A 293 4.57 6.70 -5.52
N ALA A 294 4.09 7.46 -4.53
CA ALA A 294 2.80 8.14 -4.64
C ALA A 294 2.84 9.31 -5.64
N PHE A 295 4.04 9.87 -5.89
CA PHE A 295 4.28 11.00 -6.81
C PHE A 295 5.61 10.84 -7.53
#